data_59bc9763af1563dc8aca3ccc68ed9972
#
_entry.id   59bc9763af1563dc8aca3ccc68ed9972
#
_cell.length_a   1.000
_cell.length_b   1.000
_cell.length_c   1.000
_cell.angle_alpha   90.00
_cell.angle_beta   90.00
_cell.angle_gamma   90.00
#
_symmetry.space_group_name_H-M   'P 1'
#
loop_
_entity.id
_entity.type
_entity.pdbx_description
1 polymer ?
#
loop_
_entity_poly.entity_id
_entity_poly.type
_entity_poly.pdbx_seq_one_letter_code
_entity_poly.pdbx_strand_id
1 'polypeptide(L)'
;MKTRIETWNGYNIRFVEYNGEWWAVLKDICNALGLKTFKVSQRLESNMMMKVNIDTSDIPSKYNRSRGDNKARQMLVVNELGIYESLFASRRPEARKFRVWTASVLHKLRGYVGLQGYEALRLTEEDIQEQIDGILDCLFWDEDNKQLMISVTVQGGDVDQISFDEYIKE
;
A
#
# COMPACT_ATOMS: atom_id res chain seq x y z
N MET A 1 -7.44 -15.39 -14.56
CA MET A 1 -6.92 -14.53 -13.47
C MET A 1 -5.54 -14.09 -13.91
N LYS A 2 -5.27 -12.77 -13.97
CA LYS A 2 -3.95 -12.29 -14.38
C LYS A 2 -2.99 -12.40 -13.18
N THR A 3 -1.73 -12.74 -13.47
CA THR A 3 -0.66 -12.79 -12.49
C THR A 3 0.49 -11.87 -12.90
N ARG A 4 1.15 -11.27 -11.92
CA ARG A 4 2.30 -10.38 -12.12
C ARG A 4 3.35 -10.66 -11.05
N ILE A 5 4.63 -10.57 -11.40
CA ILE A 5 5.73 -10.71 -10.45
C ILE A 5 6.51 -9.40 -10.44
N GLU A 6 6.63 -8.81 -9.26
CA GLU A 6 7.44 -7.63 -9.01
C GLU A 6 8.63 -7.98 -8.12
N THR A 7 9.77 -7.37 -8.39
CA THR A 7 10.97 -7.57 -7.60
C THR A 7 11.21 -6.38 -6.66
N TRP A 8 11.26 -6.67 -5.36
CA TRP A 8 11.59 -5.68 -4.32
C TRP A 8 12.76 -6.16 -3.46
N ASN A 9 13.86 -5.41 -3.42
CA ASN A 9 15.08 -5.74 -2.69
C ASN A 9 15.60 -7.17 -2.94
N GLY A 10 15.53 -7.65 -4.18
CA GLY A 10 15.93 -8.99 -4.58
C GLY A 10 14.92 -10.10 -4.23
N TYR A 11 13.77 -9.77 -3.68
CA TYR A 11 12.67 -10.69 -3.43
C TYR A 11 11.61 -10.54 -4.51
N ASN A 12 11.16 -11.65 -5.06
CA ASN A 12 10.05 -11.68 -6.01
C ASN A 12 8.73 -11.80 -5.26
N ILE A 13 7.83 -10.87 -5.52
CA ILE A 13 6.50 -10.81 -4.94
C ILE A 13 5.50 -11.06 -6.06
N ARG A 14 4.67 -12.07 -5.88
CA ARG A 14 3.60 -12.42 -6.82
C ARG A 14 2.35 -11.63 -6.49
N PHE A 15 1.75 -11.07 -7.53
CA PHE A 15 0.46 -10.41 -7.47
C PHE A 15 -0.54 -11.16 -8.33
N VAL A 16 -1.78 -11.15 -7.93
CA VAL A 16 -2.92 -11.69 -8.67
C VAL A 16 -4.01 -10.62 -8.78
N GLU A 17 -4.61 -10.51 -9.94
CA GLU A 17 -5.74 -9.61 -10.15
C GLU A 17 -7.03 -10.33 -9.75
N TYR A 18 -7.81 -9.70 -8.88
CA TYR A 18 -9.10 -10.19 -8.44
C TYR A 18 -10.08 -9.01 -8.33
N ASN A 19 -11.21 -9.08 -9.05
CA ASN A 19 -12.21 -8.02 -9.11
C ASN A 19 -11.67 -6.61 -9.46
N GLY A 20 -10.65 -6.56 -10.34
CA GLY A 20 -10.03 -5.29 -10.74
C GLY A 20 -8.93 -4.77 -9.82
N GLU A 21 -8.70 -5.42 -8.69
CA GLU A 21 -7.67 -5.06 -7.72
C GLU A 21 -6.50 -6.04 -7.74
N TRP A 22 -5.30 -5.55 -7.40
CA TRP A 22 -4.10 -6.37 -7.28
C TRP A 22 -3.89 -6.81 -5.83
N TRP A 23 -3.82 -8.13 -5.65
CA TRP A 23 -3.60 -8.78 -4.36
C TRP A 23 -2.24 -9.46 -4.34
N ALA A 24 -1.45 -9.23 -3.30
CA ALA A 24 -0.12 -9.81 -3.17
C ALA A 24 -0.13 -11.13 -2.38
N VAL A 25 0.72 -12.09 -2.75
CA VAL A 25 0.88 -13.33 -1.98
C VAL A 25 1.53 -13.02 -0.64
N LEU A 26 0.82 -13.22 0.46
CA LEU A 26 1.26 -12.87 1.82
C LEU A 26 2.58 -13.55 2.19
N LYS A 27 2.81 -14.78 1.76
CA LYS A 27 4.07 -15.49 2.00
C LYS A 27 5.27 -14.78 1.40
N ASP A 28 5.12 -14.20 0.20
CA ASP A 28 6.20 -13.51 -0.49
C ASP A 28 6.52 -12.18 0.20
N ILE A 29 5.47 -11.43 0.58
CA ILE A 29 5.60 -10.21 1.40
C ILE A 29 6.32 -10.52 2.73
N CYS A 30 5.89 -11.56 3.43
CA CYS A 30 6.51 -11.94 4.71
C CYS A 30 7.97 -12.33 4.55
N ASN A 31 8.34 -13.05 3.50
CA ASN A 31 9.73 -13.41 3.20
C ASN A 31 10.56 -12.15 2.93
N ALA A 32 10.05 -11.22 2.12
CA ALA A 32 10.71 -9.97 1.81
C ALA A 32 10.90 -9.09 3.06
N LEU A 33 9.93 -9.07 3.96
CA LEU A 33 9.93 -8.27 5.18
C LEU A 33 10.56 -8.96 6.39
N GLY A 34 11.00 -10.23 6.28
CA GLY A 34 11.56 -11.00 7.39
C GLY A 34 10.54 -11.35 8.47
N LEU A 35 9.27 -11.50 8.09
CA LEU A 35 8.16 -11.79 9.00
C LEU A 35 7.73 -13.26 8.93
N LYS A 36 7.07 -13.74 9.99
CA LYS A 36 6.42 -15.04 10.00
C LYS A 36 4.97 -14.88 9.50
N THR A 37 4.64 -15.54 8.39
CA THR A 37 3.32 -15.48 7.74
C THR A 37 2.16 -15.70 8.72
N PHE A 38 2.28 -16.70 9.60
CA PHE A 38 1.28 -17.00 10.63
C PHE A 38 1.01 -15.81 11.58
N LYS A 39 2.09 -15.12 12.02
CA LYS A 39 1.93 -13.96 12.92
C LYS A 39 1.29 -12.77 12.24
N VAL A 40 1.57 -12.59 10.95
CA VAL A 40 0.98 -11.51 10.16
C VAL A 40 -0.49 -11.81 9.90
N SER A 41 -0.82 -13.02 9.43
CA SER A 41 -2.22 -13.39 9.14
C SER A 41 -3.14 -13.34 10.37
N GLN A 42 -2.63 -13.44 11.59
CA GLN A 42 -3.42 -13.28 12.81
C GLN A 42 -3.75 -11.81 13.15
N ARG A 43 -3.03 -10.87 12.57
CA ARG A 43 -3.25 -9.42 12.81
C ARG A 43 -4.14 -8.79 11.76
N LEU A 44 -4.11 -9.34 10.55
CA LEU A 44 -4.87 -8.81 9.44
C LEU A 44 -6.35 -9.10 9.62
N GLU A 45 -7.15 -8.10 9.33
CA GLU A 45 -8.60 -8.23 9.28
C GLU A 45 -9.04 -9.11 8.10
N SER A 46 -10.24 -9.67 8.22
CA SER A 46 -10.77 -10.59 7.20
C SER A 46 -10.97 -9.95 5.83
N ASN A 47 -11.22 -8.64 5.76
CA ASN A 47 -11.34 -7.85 4.54
C ASN A 47 -9.98 -7.56 3.86
N MET A 48 -8.87 -7.70 4.59
CA MET A 48 -7.52 -7.48 4.08
C MET A 48 -6.89 -8.72 3.46
N MET A 49 -7.50 -9.90 3.61
CA MET A 49 -6.91 -11.15 3.13
C MET A 49 -7.96 -12.13 2.61
N MET A 50 -7.57 -12.92 1.62
CA MET A 50 -8.39 -14.02 1.09
C MET A 50 -7.54 -15.18 0.63
N LYS A 51 -8.16 -16.34 0.42
CA LYS A 51 -7.53 -17.51 -0.18
C LYS A 51 -7.88 -17.61 -1.65
N VAL A 52 -6.87 -17.68 -2.50
CA VAL A 52 -7.02 -17.76 -3.96
C VAL A 52 -6.25 -18.98 -4.49
N ASN A 53 -6.84 -19.68 -5.45
CA ASN A 53 -6.14 -20.74 -6.18
C ASN A 53 -5.30 -20.08 -7.29
N ILE A 54 -3.98 -20.15 -7.15
CA ILE A 54 -3.04 -19.62 -8.13
C ILE A 54 -2.48 -20.78 -8.93
N ASP A 55 -2.61 -20.69 -10.26
CA ASP A 55 -1.94 -21.60 -11.16
C ASP A 55 -0.43 -21.33 -11.10
N THR A 56 0.34 -22.37 -10.83
CA THR A 56 1.80 -22.27 -10.72
C THR A 56 2.50 -22.53 -12.07
N SER A 57 1.75 -22.80 -13.13
CA SER A 57 2.29 -23.03 -14.47
C SER A 57 3.02 -21.81 -15.04
N ASP A 58 2.54 -20.60 -14.71
CA ASP A 58 3.12 -19.34 -15.16
C ASP A 58 4.33 -18.87 -14.33
N ILE A 59 4.68 -19.62 -13.28
CA ILE A 59 5.78 -19.27 -12.38
C ILE A 59 7.05 -20.00 -12.84
N PRO A 60 8.17 -19.29 -13.08
CA PRO A 60 9.42 -19.92 -13.49
C PRO A 60 9.83 -21.08 -12.57
N SER A 61 10.21 -22.22 -13.15
CA SER A 61 10.43 -23.51 -12.47
C SER A 61 11.45 -23.45 -11.31
N LYS A 62 12.36 -22.48 -11.28
CA LYS A 62 13.31 -22.32 -10.17
C LYS A 62 12.65 -21.96 -8.82
N TYR A 63 11.37 -21.56 -8.83
CA TYR A 63 10.57 -21.32 -7.64
C TYR A 63 9.59 -22.46 -7.32
N ASN A 64 9.49 -23.44 -8.21
CA ASN A 64 8.59 -24.58 -8.12
C ASN A 64 9.37 -25.84 -7.75
N ARG A 65 9.72 -26.04 -6.49
CA ARG A 65 10.49 -27.21 -5.99
C ARG A 65 9.67 -28.49 -5.88
N SER A 66 8.48 -28.55 -6.44
CA SER A 66 7.65 -29.76 -6.37
C SER A 66 7.59 -30.44 -7.72
N ARG A 67 8.15 -31.67 -7.78
CA ARG A 67 8.05 -32.58 -8.90
C ARG A 67 6.59 -32.77 -9.34
N GLY A 68 6.28 -32.41 -10.56
CA GLY A 68 5.40 -33.21 -11.40
C GLY A 68 3.92 -32.95 -11.41
N ASP A 69 3.34 -32.01 -10.64
CA ASP A 69 1.92 -31.70 -10.73
C ASP A 69 1.68 -30.21 -10.93
N ASN A 70 1.24 -29.85 -12.13
CA ASN A 70 0.67 -28.53 -12.46
C ASN A 70 -0.68 -28.33 -11.75
N LYS A 71 -0.69 -28.30 -10.43
CA LYS A 71 -1.92 -28.09 -9.66
C LYS A 71 -1.97 -26.67 -9.13
N ALA A 72 -3.08 -26.01 -9.38
CA ALA A 72 -3.41 -24.75 -8.73
C ALA A 72 -3.25 -24.92 -7.22
N ARG A 73 -2.48 -24.03 -6.59
CA ARG A 73 -2.27 -24.04 -5.15
C ARG A 73 -3.06 -22.94 -4.50
N GLN A 74 -3.77 -23.29 -3.44
CA GLN A 74 -4.43 -22.32 -2.60
C GLN A 74 -3.38 -21.50 -1.85
N MET A 75 -3.35 -20.20 -2.08
CA MET A 75 -2.45 -19.25 -1.42
C MET A 75 -3.25 -18.17 -0.72
N LEU A 76 -2.73 -17.73 0.42
CA LEU A 76 -3.26 -16.56 1.12
C LEU A 76 -2.70 -15.32 0.45
N VAL A 77 -3.57 -14.43 0.01
CA VAL A 77 -3.23 -13.15 -0.61
C VAL A 77 -3.78 -12.01 0.23
N VAL A 78 -3.18 -10.84 0.11
CA VAL A 78 -3.54 -9.62 0.83
C VAL A 78 -3.72 -8.47 -0.15
N ASN A 79 -4.68 -7.62 0.15
CA ASN A 79 -4.89 -6.36 -0.57
C ASN A 79 -3.84 -5.30 -0.16
N GLU A 80 -3.98 -4.10 -0.68
CA GLU A 80 -3.05 -2.99 -0.43
C GLU A 80 -2.96 -2.66 1.07
N LEU A 81 -4.07 -2.60 1.79
CA LEU A 81 -4.08 -2.36 3.24
C LEU A 81 -3.31 -3.43 4.00
N GLY A 82 -3.49 -4.71 3.64
CA GLY A 82 -2.74 -5.81 4.23
C GLY A 82 -1.23 -5.76 3.94
N ILE A 83 -0.82 -5.18 2.78
CA ILE A 83 0.59 -4.90 2.49
C ILE A 83 1.12 -3.83 3.45
N TYR A 84 0.40 -2.72 3.63
CA TYR A 84 0.79 -1.64 4.54
C TYR A 84 0.89 -2.10 5.99
N GLU A 85 -0.09 -2.84 6.49
CA GLU A 85 -0.04 -3.46 7.83
C GLU A 85 1.20 -4.34 8.01
N SER A 86 1.55 -5.13 6.98
CA SER A 86 2.75 -5.96 7.00
C SER A 86 4.03 -5.13 7.04
N LEU A 87 4.09 -4.02 6.30
CA LEU A 87 5.20 -3.06 6.29
C LEU A 87 5.37 -2.39 7.66
N PHE A 88 4.27 -1.97 8.29
CA PHE A 88 4.31 -1.37 9.63
C PHE A 88 4.81 -2.35 10.71
N ALA A 89 4.50 -3.61 10.58
CA ALA A 89 4.95 -4.65 11.50
C ALA A 89 6.43 -5.07 11.33
N SER A 90 7.06 -4.72 10.19
CA SER A 90 8.43 -5.12 9.89
C SER A 90 9.47 -4.24 10.59
N ARG A 91 10.58 -4.88 11.05
CA ARG A 91 11.74 -4.18 11.60
C ARG A 91 12.85 -3.94 10.58
N ARG A 92 12.67 -4.32 9.32
CA ARG A 92 13.68 -4.12 8.28
C ARG A 92 13.93 -2.63 8.01
N PRO A 93 15.18 -2.24 7.66
CA PRO A 93 15.53 -0.84 7.38
C PRO A 93 14.67 -0.21 6.28
N GLU A 94 14.35 -0.98 5.24
CA GLU A 94 13.53 -0.54 4.11
C GLU A 94 12.09 -0.24 4.54
N ALA A 95 11.51 -1.12 5.35
CA ALA A 95 10.18 -0.90 5.92
C ALA A 95 10.17 0.30 6.88
N ARG A 96 11.29 0.56 7.60
CA ARG A 96 11.44 1.76 8.43
C ARG A 96 11.43 3.04 7.57
N LYS A 97 12.15 3.04 6.45
CA LYS A 97 12.16 4.17 5.51
C LYS A 97 10.75 4.48 5.00
N PHE A 98 10.02 3.44 4.61
CA PHE A 98 8.62 3.59 4.19
C PHE A 98 7.75 4.20 5.30
N ARG A 99 7.84 3.72 6.55
CA ARG A 99 7.08 4.29 7.67
C ARG A 99 7.42 5.75 7.94
N VAL A 100 8.71 6.11 7.90
CA VAL A 100 9.15 7.51 8.10
C VAL A 100 8.61 8.39 6.97
N TRP A 101 8.67 7.92 5.74
CA TRP A 101 8.11 8.64 4.59
C TRP A 101 6.59 8.81 4.74
N THR A 102 5.86 7.75 5.03
CA THR A 102 4.38 7.81 5.27
C THR A 102 4.06 8.81 6.39
N ALA A 103 4.79 8.75 7.51
CA ALA A 103 4.59 9.68 8.62
C ALA A 103 4.87 11.14 8.21
N SER A 104 5.87 11.39 7.36
CA SER A 104 6.16 12.75 6.87
C SER A 104 5.07 13.26 5.93
N VAL A 105 4.54 12.41 5.06
CA VAL A 105 3.39 12.74 4.18
C VAL A 105 2.18 13.11 5.04
N LEU A 106 1.81 12.25 5.99
CA LEU A 106 0.70 12.51 6.90
C LEU A 106 0.88 13.79 7.71
N HIS A 107 2.11 14.08 8.17
CA HIS A 107 2.42 15.31 8.89
C HIS A 107 2.19 16.55 8.02
N LYS A 108 2.66 16.53 6.77
CA LYS A 108 2.45 17.62 5.81
C LYS A 108 0.96 17.83 5.51
N LEU A 109 0.24 16.74 5.19
CA LEU A 109 -1.20 16.79 4.91
C LEU A 109 -2.00 17.38 6.09
N ARG A 110 -1.65 17.02 7.34
CA ARG A 110 -2.27 17.60 8.53
C ARG A 110 -1.97 19.09 8.70
N GLY A 111 -0.72 19.49 8.48
CA GLY A 111 -0.35 20.90 8.52
C GLY A 111 -1.19 21.72 7.53
N TYR A 112 -1.53 21.12 6.40
CA TYR A 112 -2.35 21.73 5.37
C TYR A 112 -3.80 21.99 5.83
N VAL A 113 -4.41 21.03 6.54
CA VAL A 113 -5.77 21.17 7.10
C VAL A 113 -5.77 21.87 8.48
N GLY A 114 -4.65 22.43 8.93
CA GLY A 114 -4.55 23.21 10.17
C GLY A 114 -4.49 22.38 11.47
N LEU A 115 -4.32 21.05 11.37
CA LEU A 115 -4.29 20.17 12.55
C LEU A 115 -2.91 20.09 13.18
N GLN A 116 -2.87 20.27 14.49
CA GLN A 116 -1.66 20.04 15.29
C GLN A 116 -1.50 18.54 15.61
N GLY A 117 -0.23 18.10 15.75
CA GLY A 117 0.08 16.68 15.94
C GLY A 117 -0.58 16.03 17.20
N TYR A 118 -0.85 16.81 18.25
CA TYR A 118 -1.52 16.30 19.45
C TYR A 118 -3.03 16.07 19.25
N GLU A 119 -3.66 16.77 18.32
CA GLU A 119 -5.08 16.63 17.99
C GLU A 119 -5.36 15.30 17.30
N ALA A 120 -4.37 14.77 16.59
CA ALA A 120 -4.49 13.48 15.93
C ALA A 120 -4.83 12.30 16.85
N LEU A 121 -4.48 12.40 18.15
CA LEU A 121 -4.83 11.39 19.15
C LEU A 121 -6.23 11.59 19.76
N ARG A 122 -6.88 12.72 19.45
CA ARG A 122 -8.19 13.07 19.95
C ARG A 122 -9.30 12.95 18.92
N LEU A 123 -8.92 12.76 17.64
CA LEU A 123 -9.88 12.65 16.57
C LEU A 123 -10.74 11.40 16.73
N THR A 124 -12.04 11.55 16.61
CA THR A 124 -12.97 10.45 16.45
C THR A 124 -12.81 9.85 15.05
N GLU A 125 -13.35 8.65 14.83
CA GLU A 125 -13.35 8.01 13.52
C GLU A 125 -14.05 8.89 12.46
N GLU A 126 -15.13 9.58 12.85
CA GLU A 126 -15.87 10.54 12.00
C GLU A 126 -15.00 11.74 11.62
N ASP A 127 -14.28 12.35 12.59
CA ASP A 127 -13.36 13.45 12.31
C ASP A 127 -12.24 13.06 11.35
N ILE A 128 -11.72 11.84 11.49
CA ILE A 128 -10.67 11.30 10.60
C ILE A 128 -11.23 11.11 9.19
N GLN A 129 -12.45 10.59 9.05
CA GLN A 129 -13.08 10.38 7.76
C GLN A 129 -13.35 11.70 7.05
N GLU A 130 -13.91 12.69 7.73
CA GLU A 130 -14.15 14.02 7.16
C GLU A 130 -12.88 14.68 6.65
N GLN A 131 -11.77 14.52 7.38
CA GLN A 131 -10.47 15.04 6.95
C GLN A 131 -9.88 14.30 5.76
N ILE A 132 -10.03 12.96 5.73
CA ILE A 132 -9.60 12.15 4.58
C ILE A 132 -10.37 12.57 3.34
N ASP A 133 -11.69 12.72 3.44
CA ASP A 133 -12.54 13.15 2.35
C ASP A 133 -12.14 14.55 1.84
N GLY A 134 -11.87 15.49 2.76
CA GLY A 134 -11.38 16.82 2.40
C GLY A 134 -10.01 16.82 1.68
N ILE A 135 -9.11 15.90 2.05
CA ILE A 135 -7.83 15.72 1.35
C ILE A 135 -8.05 15.10 -0.03
N LEU A 136 -8.91 14.09 -0.13
CA LEU A 136 -9.21 13.42 -1.39
C LEU A 136 -9.86 14.37 -2.41
N ASP A 137 -10.70 15.29 -1.95
CA ASP A 137 -11.33 16.32 -2.79
C ASP A 137 -10.30 17.28 -3.41
N CYS A 138 -9.14 17.45 -2.78
CA CYS A 138 -8.06 18.28 -3.30
C CYS A 138 -7.13 17.52 -4.27
N LEU A 139 -7.21 16.19 -4.34
CA LEU A 139 -6.36 15.35 -5.17
C LEU A 139 -7.07 14.99 -6.48
N PHE A 140 -6.36 15.10 -7.60
CA PHE A 140 -6.86 14.64 -8.89
C PHE A 140 -5.75 14.11 -9.77
N TRP A 141 -6.11 13.25 -10.72
CA TRP A 141 -5.18 12.68 -11.67
C TRP A 141 -5.13 13.53 -12.95
N ASP A 142 -3.95 14.00 -13.30
CA ASP A 142 -3.71 14.68 -14.59
C ASP A 142 -3.42 13.62 -15.66
N GLU A 143 -4.36 13.43 -16.57
CA GLU A 143 -4.27 12.45 -17.66
C GLU A 143 -3.21 12.80 -18.69
N ASP A 144 -2.92 14.08 -18.91
CA ASP A 144 -1.97 14.53 -19.92
C ASP A 144 -0.53 14.31 -19.46
N ASN A 145 -0.24 14.66 -18.21
CA ASN A 145 1.10 14.53 -17.62
C ASN A 145 1.30 13.21 -16.88
N LYS A 146 0.25 12.38 -16.75
CA LYS A 146 0.30 11.08 -16.04
C LYS A 146 0.82 11.19 -14.61
N GLN A 147 0.36 12.19 -13.88
CA GLN A 147 0.78 12.46 -12.52
C GLN A 147 -0.37 12.83 -11.60
N LEU A 148 -0.19 12.59 -10.30
CA LEU A 148 -1.11 13.02 -9.27
C LEU A 148 -0.87 14.50 -8.96
N MET A 149 -1.95 15.27 -8.99
CA MET A 149 -1.95 16.71 -8.70
C MET A 149 -2.70 16.98 -7.40
N ILE A 150 -2.35 18.08 -6.75
CA ILE A 150 -3.05 18.61 -5.59
C ILE A 150 -3.41 20.07 -5.81
N SER A 151 -4.66 20.43 -5.47
CA SER A 151 -5.11 21.82 -5.45
C SER A 151 -4.78 22.43 -4.09
N VAL A 152 -3.98 23.49 -4.08
CA VAL A 152 -3.57 24.21 -2.87
C VAL A 152 -4.06 25.65 -2.88
N THR A 153 -4.60 26.12 -1.74
CA THR A 153 -4.97 27.51 -1.60
C THR A 153 -3.75 28.32 -1.13
N VAL A 154 -3.27 29.23 -1.97
CA VAL A 154 -2.16 30.13 -1.62
C VAL A 154 -2.64 31.37 -0.87
N GLN A 155 -1.72 32.08 -0.20
CA GLN A 155 -2.03 33.33 0.48
C GLN A 155 -2.59 34.35 -0.54
N GLY A 156 -3.85 34.73 -0.34
CA GLY A 156 -4.57 35.62 -1.27
C GLY A 156 -5.90 35.03 -1.77
N GLY A 157 -6.17 33.75 -1.49
CA GLY A 157 -7.42 33.08 -1.87
C GLY A 157 -7.41 32.44 -3.26
N ASP A 158 -6.31 32.57 -4.00
CA ASP A 158 -6.14 31.86 -5.27
C ASP A 158 -5.83 30.36 -5.04
N VAL A 159 -6.32 29.53 -5.96
CA VAL A 159 -6.06 28.08 -5.93
C VAL A 159 -4.98 27.77 -6.94
N ASP A 160 -3.87 27.21 -6.48
CA ASP A 160 -2.80 26.72 -7.33
C ASP A 160 -2.86 25.19 -7.44
N GLN A 161 -2.35 24.65 -8.56
CA GLN A 161 -2.34 23.22 -8.84
C GLN A 161 -0.89 22.80 -9.04
N ILE A 162 -0.40 21.98 -8.12
CA ILE A 162 0.97 21.49 -8.16
C ILE A 162 1.02 19.96 -8.20
N SER A 163 2.10 19.41 -8.72
CA SER A 163 2.36 17.98 -8.68
C SER A 163 2.45 17.50 -7.21
N PHE A 164 1.80 16.38 -6.90
CA PHE A 164 1.87 15.79 -5.56
C PHE A 164 3.32 15.43 -5.17
N ASP A 165 4.13 15.00 -6.14
CA ASP A 165 5.56 14.71 -5.92
C ASP A 165 6.38 15.96 -5.59
N GLU A 166 6.02 17.10 -6.15
CA GLU A 166 6.64 18.40 -5.85
C GLU A 166 6.21 18.89 -4.47
N TYR A 167 4.92 18.82 -4.18
CA TYR A 167 4.36 19.17 -2.88
C TYR A 167 5.00 18.40 -1.71
N ILE A 168 5.32 17.12 -1.90
CA ILE A 168 5.96 16.30 -0.85
C ILE A 168 7.44 16.63 -0.65
N LYS A 169 8.12 17.23 -1.65
CA LYS A 169 9.56 17.54 -1.57
C LYS A 169 9.88 18.84 -0.83
N GLU A 170 8.93 19.76 -0.75
CA GLU A 170 9.04 20.98 0.06
C GLU A 170 8.77 20.71 1.54
#